data_3054300420d8b988ad9418e47867d52a
#
_entry.id   3054300420d8b988ad9418e47867d52a
#
_cell.length_a   1.000
_cell.length_b   1.000
_cell.length_c   1.000
_cell.angle_alpha   90.00
_cell.angle_beta   90.00
_cell.angle_gamma   90.00
#
_symmetry.space_group_name_H-M   'P 1'
#
loop_
_entity.id
_entity.type
_entity.pdbx_description
1 polymer ?
#
loop_
_entity_poly.entity_id
_entity_poly.type
_entity_poly.pdbx_seq_one_letter_code
_entity_poly.pdbx_strand_id
1 'polypeptide(L)'
;MPSIIIDIWRHEGFCQFQNGLYYIVNPDEWQDVVDVWMENTPFEQLGKFYALARNAFGCIYNPDTGTKLTIDTILRTISGSIKGYFTEKEREITISGLFAMISKKRVEFEIDDKPIFKKAVKKLGPLGWYEMYAFEPAFALIGDAALTMDNLVKVDARVHMLLLRDLIDQPKIWSFNIEEDLKRIGTSLAEIAEKHRP
;
A
#
# COMPACT_ATOMS: atom_id res chain seq x y z
N MET A 1 -7.82 -11.43 -12.21
CA MET A 1 -6.55 -10.66 -12.13
C MET A 1 -6.16 -10.23 -13.54
N PRO A 2 -5.76 -8.96 -13.77
CA PRO A 2 -5.35 -8.47 -15.09
C PRO A 2 -4.16 -9.25 -15.66
N SER A 3 -4.16 -9.49 -16.98
CA SER A 3 -3.12 -10.28 -17.65
C SER A 3 -1.72 -9.68 -17.49
N ILE A 4 -1.62 -8.36 -17.51
CA ILE A 4 -0.36 -7.62 -17.33
C ILE A 4 0.35 -7.94 -16.02
N ILE A 5 -0.38 -8.20 -14.93
CA ILE A 5 0.22 -8.58 -13.64
C ILE A 5 0.84 -9.96 -13.74
N ILE A 6 0.14 -10.89 -14.38
CA ILE A 6 0.63 -12.24 -14.61
C ILE A 6 1.90 -12.21 -15.49
N ASP A 7 1.93 -11.35 -16.49
CA ASP A 7 3.09 -11.19 -17.36
C ASP A 7 4.28 -10.57 -16.63
N ILE A 8 4.05 -9.58 -15.75
CA ILE A 8 5.10 -9.03 -14.87
C ILE A 8 5.67 -10.14 -13.97
N TRP A 9 4.82 -10.92 -13.33
CA TRP A 9 5.30 -12.02 -12.47
C TRP A 9 6.03 -13.13 -13.23
N ARG A 10 5.66 -13.40 -14.49
CA ARG A 10 6.37 -14.37 -15.33
C ARG A 10 7.76 -13.91 -15.75
N HIS A 11 7.93 -12.60 -16.00
CA HIS A 11 9.19 -12.03 -16.45
C HIS A 11 10.12 -11.64 -15.30
N GLU A 12 9.59 -10.97 -14.30
CA GLU A 12 10.38 -10.42 -13.19
C GLU A 12 10.37 -11.32 -11.96
N GLY A 13 9.33 -12.15 -11.80
CA GLY A 13 9.08 -12.92 -10.57
C GLY A 13 8.68 -12.03 -9.40
N PHE A 14 8.69 -12.62 -8.21
CA PHE A 14 8.63 -11.88 -6.96
C PHE A 14 10.06 -11.44 -6.62
N CYS A 15 10.32 -10.15 -6.70
CA CYS A 15 11.68 -9.63 -6.63
C CYS A 15 11.75 -8.28 -5.92
N GLN A 16 12.97 -7.88 -5.60
CA GLN A 16 13.24 -6.58 -4.99
C GLN A 16 13.99 -5.66 -5.96
N PHE A 17 13.71 -4.38 -5.86
CA PHE A 17 14.36 -3.33 -6.63
C PHE A 17 15.06 -2.33 -5.73
N GLN A 18 16.07 -1.63 -6.29
CA GLN A 18 16.79 -0.55 -5.63
C GLN A 18 17.34 -0.96 -4.25
N ASN A 19 17.95 -2.16 -4.19
CA ASN A 19 18.55 -2.73 -2.97
C ASN A 19 17.56 -2.91 -1.80
N GLY A 20 16.32 -3.33 -2.09
CA GLY A 20 15.30 -3.57 -1.08
C GLY A 20 14.47 -2.34 -0.69
N LEU A 21 14.50 -1.27 -1.50
CA LEU A 21 13.56 -0.17 -1.31
C LEU A 21 12.14 -0.53 -1.74
N TYR A 22 12.01 -1.42 -2.73
CA TYR A 22 10.73 -1.80 -3.32
C TYR A 22 10.71 -3.29 -3.69
N TYR A 23 9.53 -3.92 -3.51
CA TYR A 23 9.31 -5.36 -3.72
C TYR A 23 8.07 -5.58 -4.56
N ILE A 24 8.14 -6.47 -5.55
CA ILE A 24 6.98 -7.12 -6.16
C ILE A 24 6.69 -8.34 -5.29
N VAL A 25 5.50 -8.42 -4.71
CA VAL A 25 5.16 -9.43 -3.71
C VAL A 25 4.15 -10.44 -4.24
N ASN A 26 4.16 -11.65 -3.66
CA ASN A 26 3.10 -12.61 -3.85
C ASN A 26 1.86 -12.14 -3.08
N PRO A 27 0.72 -11.86 -3.73
CA PRO A 27 -0.49 -11.41 -3.05
C PRO A 27 -0.95 -12.37 -1.94
N ASP A 28 -0.80 -13.68 -2.14
CA ASP A 28 -1.27 -14.69 -1.18
C ASP A 28 -0.54 -14.59 0.17
N GLU A 29 0.70 -14.09 0.17
CA GLU A 29 1.48 -13.92 1.40
C GLU A 29 1.08 -12.66 2.19
N TRP A 30 0.41 -11.70 1.55
CA TRP A 30 0.10 -10.38 2.11
C TRP A 30 -1.40 -10.09 2.17
N GLN A 31 -2.25 -11.06 1.80
CA GLN A 31 -3.68 -10.83 1.68
C GLN A 31 -4.32 -10.48 3.03
N ASP A 32 -3.92 -11.14 4.09
CA ASP A 32 -4.43 -10.87 5.44
C ASP A 32 -4.08 -9.46 5.93
N VAL A 33 -2.92 -8.93 5.56
CA VAL A 33 -2.56 -7.54 5.86
C VAL A 33 -3.50 -6.59 5.13
N VAL A 34 -3.73 -6.83 3.82
CA VAL A 34 -4.65 -6.00 3.04
C VAL A 34 -6.07 -6.07 3.59
N ASP A 35 -6.57 -7.26 3.84
CA ASP A 35 -7.94 -7.49 4.32
C ASP A 35 -8.19 -6.76 5.66
N VAL A 36 -7.28 -6.90 6.63
CA VAL A 36 -7.38 -6.24 7.93
C VAL A 36 -7.29 -4.71 7.82
N TRP A 37 -6.42 -4.18 6.95
CA TRP A 37 -6.31 -2.73 6.75
C TRP A 37 -7.52 -2.14 6.03
N MET A 38 -8.21 -2.92 5.19
CA MET A 38 -9.43 -2.49 4.50
C MET A 38 -10.69 -2.62 5.34
N GLU A 39 -10.66 -3.44 6.38
CA GLU A 39 -11.80 -3.70 7.27
C GLU A 39 -12.35 -2.41 7.88
N ASN A 40 -13.69 -2.28 7.85
CA ASN A 40 -14.43 -1.10 8.31
C ASN A 40 -14.05 0.21 7.58
N THR A 41 -13.48 0.14 6.39
CA THR A 41 -13.23 1.30 5.54
C THR A 41 -14.26 1.40 4.40
N PRO A 42 -14.43 2.58 3.78
CA PRO A 42 -15.29 2.71 2.60
C PRO A 42 -14.82 1.83 1.42
N PHE A 43 -13.57 1.40 1.41
CA PHE A 43 -13.02 0.57 0.35
C PHE A 43 -13.41 -0.90 0.46
N GLU A 44 -13.76 -1.40 1.64
CA GLU A 44 -14.18 -2.78 1.85
C GLU A 44 -15.35 -3.18 0.93
N GLN A 45 -16.25 -2.23 0.66
CA GLN A 45 -17.43 -2.44 -0.20
C GLN A 45 -17.10 -2.44 -1.70
N LEU A 46 -15.90 -2.03 -2.10
CA LEU A 46 -15.51 -1.95 -3.51
C LEU A 46 -15.02 -3.27 -4.09
N GLY A 47 -14.89 -4.31 -3.26
CA GLY A 47 -14.43 -5.64 -3.65
C GLY A 47 -13.08 -6.01 -3.05
N LYS A 48 -12.49 -7.08 -3.56
CA LYS A 48 -11.22 -7.60 -3.04
C LYS A 48 -10.03 -6.86 -3.63
N PHE A 49 -9.15 -6.40 -2.75
CA PHE A 49 -7.87 -5.80 -3.12
C PHE A 49 -6.72 -6.78 -2.92
N TYR A 50 -5.68 -6.68 -3.73
CA TYR A 50 -4.52 -7.55 -3.68
C TYR A 50 -3.24 -6.74 -3.50
N ALA A 51 -2.35 -7.17 -2.61
CA ALA A 51 -1.03 -6.59 -2.52
C ALA A 51 -0.21 -6.97 -3.75
N LEU A 52 0.15 -6.04 -4.60
CA LEU A 52 1.00 -6.30 -5.76
C LEU A 52 2.45 -5.90 -5.51
N ALA A 53 2.64 -4.92 -4.66
CA ALA A 53 3.97 -4.43 -4.31
C ALA A 53 3.98 -3.81 -2.91
N ARG A 54 5.16 -3.73 -2.31
CA ARG A 54 5.40 -2.99 -1.07
C ARG A 54 6.71 -2.23 -1.14
N ASN A 55 6.87 -1.23 -0.28
CA ASN A 55 8.16 -0.60 -0.09
C ASN A 55 8.85 -1.07 1.21
N ALA A 56 10.06 -0.56 1.44
CA ALA A 56 10.88 -0.84 2.61
C ALA A 56 10.25 -0.37 3.94
N PHE A 57 9.24 0.51 3.90
CA PHE A 57 8.61 1.15 5.06
C PHE A 57 7.15 0.76 5.23
N GLY A 58 6.74 -0.38 4.69
CA GLY A 58 5.40 -0.92 4.92
C GLY A 58 4.27 -0.24 4.14
N CYS A 59 4.56 0.51 3.08
CA CYS A 59 3.52 0.91 2.15
C CYS A 59 3.18 -0.27 1.23
N ILE A 60 1.88 -0.60 1.12
CA ILE A 60 1.36 -1.61 0.20
C ILE A 60 0.62 -0.92 -0.95
N TYR A 61 0.90 -1.37 -2.15
CA TYR A 61 0.32 -0.83 -3.38
C TYR A 61 -0.64 -1.83 -4.00
N ASN A 62 -1.88 -1.39 -4.19
CA ASN A 62 -2.99 -2.20 -4.70
C ASN A 62 -3.59 -1.55 -5.96
N PRO A 63 -3.07 -1.78 -7.14
CA PRO A 63 -3.68 -1.28 -8.37
C PRO A 63 -4.67 -2.31 -8.92
N ASP A 64 -5.90 -2.38 -8.42
CA ASP A 64 -6.91 -3.26 -9.01
C ASP A 64 -8.18 -2.51 -9.41
N THR A 65 -8.90 -3.08 -10.38
CA THR A 65 -10.27 -2.77 -10.83
C THR A 65 -10.63 -1.30 -11.04
N GLY A 66 -9.68 -0.45 -11.42
CA GLY A 66 -9.93 0.99 -11.61
C GLY A 66 -9.71 1.84 -10.38
N THR A 67 -9.23 1.24 -9.30
CA THR A 67 -8.89 1.91 -8.06
C THR A 67 -7.40 1.70 -7.76
N LYS A 68 -6.66 2.78 -7.64
CA LYS A 68 -5.27 2.73 -7.19
C LYS A 68 -5.26 3.04 -5.70
N LEU A 69 -5.03 2.03 -4.88
CA LEU A 69 -4.91 2.22 -3.44
C LEU A 69 -3.46 2.05 -2.98
N THR A 70 -3.09 2.86 -2.01
CA THR A 70 -1.85 2.72 -1.24
C THR A 70 -2.22 2.70 0.23
N ILE A 71 -1.80 1.66 0.93
CA ILE A 71 -1.89 1.56 2.38
C ILE A 71 -0.52 1.96 2.92
N ASP A 72 -0.43 3.05 3.66
CA ASP A 72 0.75 3.43 4.42
C ASP A 72 0.53 3.02 5.89
N THR A 73 1.14 1.92 6.27
CA THR A 73 0.92 1.35 7.60
C THR A 73 1.59 2.16 8.70
N ILE A 74 2.72 2.82 8.44
CA ILE A 74 3.39 3.70 9.41
C ILE A 74 2.52 4.92 9.69
N LEU A 75 2.10 5.64 8.66
CA LEU A 75 1.31 6.87 8.79
C LEU A 75 -0.18 6.61 9.02
N ARG A 76 -0.60 5.36 9.05
CA ARG A 76 -2.00 4.92 9.28
C ARG A 76 -2.96 5.47 8.24
N THR A 77 -2.53 5.55 6.99
CA THR A 77 -3.31 6.17 5.94
C THR A 77 -3.63 5.19 4.82
N ILE A 78 -4.82 5.34 4.26
CA ILE A 78 -5.16 4.73 2.98
C ILE A 78 -5.42 5.86 2.00
N SER A 79 -4.67 5.87 0.92
CA SER A 79 -4.80 6.85 -0.15
C SER A 79 -5.01 6.17 -1.49
N GLY A 80 -5.75 6.74 -2.38
CA GLY A 80 -5.99 6.15 -3.69
C GLY A 80 -7.01 6.95 -4.53
N SER A 81 -7.46 6.58 -5.73
CA SER A 81 -8.53 7.18 -6.52
C SER A 81 -9.43 6.12 -7.13
N ILE A 82 -10.74 6.29 -6.97
CA ILE A 82 -11.72 5.52 -7.71
C ILE A 82 -11.89 6.23 -9.05
N LYS A 83 -11.31 5.65 -10.08
CA LYS A 83 -11.48 6.16 -11.45
C LYS A 83 -12.43 5.23 -12.18
N GLY A 84 -13.70 5.22 -11.95
CA GLY A 84 -14.71 4.52 -12.75
C GLY A 84 -14.33 3.15 -13.35
N TYR A 85 -15.25 2.51 -14.02
CA TYR A 85 -14.96 1.26 -14.72
C TYR A 85 -13.96 1.50 -15.85
N PHE A 86 -12.73 0.99 -15.70
CA PHE A 86 -11.77 0.94 -16.78
C PHE A 86 -12.13 -0.17 -17.74
N THR A 87 -11.95 0.09 -19.02
CA THR A 87 -11.75 -0.97 -20.00
C THR A 87 -10.51 -1.79 -19.60
N GLU A 88 -10.42 -3.03 -20.03
CA GLU A 88 -9.25 -3.89 -19.75
C GLU A 88 -7.94 -3.19 -20.16
N LYS A 89 -7.94 -2.49 -21.30
CA LYS A 89 -6.79 -1.71 -21.78
C LYS A 89 -6.40 -0.55 -20.84
N GLU A 90 -7.37 0.18 -20.30
CA GLU A 90 -7.09 1.25 -19.33
C GLU A 90 -6.54 0.71 -18.02
N ARG A 91 -7.03 -0.45 -17.59
CA ARG A 91 -6.53 -1.18 -16.43
C ARG A 91 -5.07 -1.59 -16.61
N GLU A 92 -4.75 -2.20 -17.78
CA GLU A 92 -3.39 -2.57 -18.14
C GLU A 92 -2.44 -1.37 -18.15
N ILE A 93 -2.87 -0.24 -18.72
CA ILE A 93 -2.10 1.01 -18.75
C ILE A 93 -1.86 1.51 -17.32
N THR A 94 -2.88 1.46 -16.45
CA THR A 94 -2.77 1.93 -15.06
C THR A 94 -1.77 1.08 -14.27
N ILE A 95 -1.83 -0.24 -14.43
CA ILE A 95 -0.92 -1.18 -13.76
C ILE A 95 0.50 -1.04 -14.31
N SER A 96 0.67 -0.99 -15.62
CA SER A 96 1.98 -0.74 -16.25
C SER A 96 2.57 0.59 -15.80
N GLY A 97 1.73 1.63 -15.69
CA GLY A 97 2.11 2.93 -15.17
C GLY A 97 2.54 2.90 -13.71
N LEU A 98 1.93 2.03 -12.87
CA LEU A 98 2.40 1.85 -11.51
C LEU A 98 3.85 1.38 -11.47
N PHE A 99 4.17 0.32 -12.21
CA PHE A 99 5.51 -0.24 -12.25
C PHE A 99 6.52 0.68 -12.97
N ALA A 100 6.13 1.31 -14.07
CA ALA A 100 6.97 2.26 -14.80
C ALA A 100 7.24 3.56 -14.01
N MET A 101 6.30 4.00 -13.17
CA MET A 101 6.40 5.21 -12.36
C MET A 101 6.94 4.98 -10.95
N ILE A 102 7.40 3.78 -10.61
CA ILE A 102 8.12 3.51 -9.37
C ILE A 102 9.47 4.24 -9.46
N SER A 103 9.42 5.53 -9.17
CA SER A 103 10.63 6.30 -8.98
C SER A 103 11.03 6.23 -7.51
N LYS A 104 12.32 6.23 -7.26
CA LYS A 104 12.89 6.29 -5.92
C LYS A 104 12.22 7.36 -5.04
N LYS A 105 11.96 8.54 -5.61
CA LYS A 105 11.31 9.66 -4.91
C LYS A 105 9.88 9.36 -4.44
N ARG A 106 9.15 8.46 -5.09
CA ARG A 106 7.75 8.16 -4.75
C ARG A 106 7.57 7.03 -3.74
N VAL A 107 8.56 6.17 -3.62
CA VAL A 107 8.49 4.98 -2.77
C VAL A 107 9.36 5.11 -1.52
N GLU A 108 10.20 6.13 -1.45
CA GLU A 108 11.07 6.40 -0.31
C GLU A 108 10.30 7.12 0.81
N PHE A 109 10.55 6.70 2.04
CA PHE A 109 10.03 7.39 3.21
C PHE A 109 10.91 8.61 3.52
N GLU A 110 10.28 9.72 3.90
CA GLU A 110 10.98 10.98 4.19
C GLU A 110 10.74 11.41 5.65
N ILE A 111 11.77 11.93 6.27
CA ILE A 111 11.71 12.65 7.55
C ILE A 111 12.24 14.05 7.27
N ASP A 112 11.48 15.10 7.63
CA ASP A 112 11.81 16.50 7.36
C ASP A 112 12.16 16.74 5.88
N ASP A 113 11.31 16.25 4.96
CA ASP A 113 11.47 16.33 3.51
C ASP A 113 12.79 15.71 2.99
N LYS A 114 13.39 14.81 3.76
CA LYS A 114 14.64 14.14 3.41
C LYS A 114 14.46 12.63 3.36
N PRO A 115 14.85 12.00 2.25
CA PRO A 115 14.79 10.56 2.11
C PRO A 115 15.73 9.86 3.10
N ILE A 116 15.23 8.79 3.73
CA ILE A 116 15.94 8.12 4.82
C ILE A 116 16.43 6.71 4.49
N PHE A 117 16.02 6.10 3.37
CA PHE A 117 16.34 4.70 3.09
C PHE A 117 17.84 4.38 3.16
N LYS A 118 18.69 5.21 2.53
CA LYS A 118 20.14 4.99 2.58
C LYS A 118 20.70 5.08 4.01
N LYS A 119 20.13 5.96 4.84
CA LYS A 119 20.51 6.08 6.26
C LYS A 119 20.04 4.89 7.06
N ALA A 120 18.82 4.38 6.77
CA ALA A 120 18.27 3.17 7.38
C ALA A 120 19.16 1.96 7.09
N VAL A 121 19.51 1.75 5.83
CA VAL A 121 20.44 0.66 5.43
C VAL A 121 21.79 0.81 6.14
N LYS A 122 22.32 2.02 6.25
CA LYS A 122 23.60 2.25 6.94
C LYS A 122 23.52 1.96 8.45
N LYS A 123 22.39 2.29 9.08
CA LYS A 123 22.18 2.11 10.54
C LYS A 123 21.88 0.67 10.90
N LEU A 124 21.00 0.00 10.15
CA LEU A 124 20.35 -1.25 10.54
C LEU A 124 20.72 -2.43 9.62
N GLY A 125 21.48 -2.19 8.56
CA GLY A 125 21.76 -3.18 7.51
C GLY A 125 20.65 -3.30 6.48
N PRO A 126 20.86 -4.07 5.40
CA PRO A 126 19.86 -4.32 4.37
C PRO A 126 18.69 -5.13 4.91
N LEU A 127 17.53 -5.01 4.24
CA LEU A 127 16.33 -5.80 4.56
C LEU A 127 16.39 -7.19 3.93
N GLY A 128 15.95 -8.19 4.69
CA GLY A 128 15.50 -9.47 4.16
C GLY A 128 14.13 -9.35 3.47
N TRP A 129 13.70 -10.46 2.84
CA TRP A 129 12.43 -10.49 2.08
C TRP A 129 11.21 -10.14 2.91
N TYR A 130 11.15 -10.59 4.15
CA TYR A 130 10.04 -10.36 5.08
C TYR A 130 10.29 -9.25 6.09
N GLU A 131 11.34 -8.45 5.92
CA GLU A 131 11.67 -7.35 6.83
C GLU A 131 11.23 -5.99 6.27
N MET A 132 11.02 -5.04 7.18
CA MET A 132 10.80 -3.63 6.90
C MET A 132 11.52 -2.75 7.92
N TYR A 133 11.74 -1.49 7.57
CA TYR A 133 12.07 -0.46 8.54
C TYR A 133 10.77 0.12 9.12
N ALA A 134 10.75 0.28 10.42
CA ALA A 134 9.63 0.81 11.19
C ALA A 134 10.13 1.76 12.27
N PHE A 135 9.23 2.34 13.03
CA PHE A 135 9.55 3.24 14.14
C PHE A 135 9.00 2.68 15.45
N GLU A 136 9.84 2.65 16.48
CA GLU A 136 9.48 2.28 17.84
C GLU A 136 9.91 3.36 18.82
N PRO A 137 8.95 3.99 19.54
CA PRO A 137 7.51 3.74 19.54
C PRO A 137 6.84 4.05 18.21
N ALA A 138 5.71 3.34 17.89
CA ALA A 138 4.98 3.52 16.65
C ALA A 138 4.39 4.94 16.52
N PHE A 139 4.27 5.45 15.30
CA PHE A 139 3.58 6.72 14.99
C PHE A 139 2.14 6.74 15.54
N ALA A 140 1.47 5.60 15.55
CA ALA A 140 0.13 5.46 16.12
C ALA A 140 0.05 5.88 17.60
N LEU A 141 1.13 5.75 18.35
CA LEU A 141 1.19 6.02 19.79
C LEU A 141 1.62 7.44 20.12
N ILE A 142 2.62 7.98 19.41
CA ILE A 142 3.27 9.25 19.79
C ILE A 142 3.33 10.28 18.64
N GLY A 143 2.67 9.99 17.50
CA GLY A 143 2.63 10.92 16.36
C GLY A 143 4.00 11.21 15.77
N ASP A 144 4.22 12.46 15.34
CA ASP A 144 5.46 12.89 14.64
C ASP A 144 6.74 12.66 15.46
N ALA A 145 6.63 12.62 16.79
CA ALA A 145 7.78 12.32 17.66
C ALA A 145 8.36 10.91 17.42
N ALA A 146 7.59 9.99 16.82
CA ALA A 146 8.08 8.68 16.41
C ALA A 146 9.07 8.76 15.26
N LEU A 147 8.88 9.71 14.34
CA LEU A 147 9.55 9.78 13.05
C LEU A 147 10.96 10.36 13.16
N THR A 148 11.81 9.66 13.88
CA THR A 148 13.23 10.02 14.05
C THR A 148 14.13 8.86 13.65
N MET A 149 15.36 9.19 13.26
CA MET A 149 16.36 8.15 12.95
C MET A 149 16.72 7.30 14.19
N ASP A 150 16.57 7.83 15.40
CA ASP A 150 16.87 7.09 16.62
C ASP A 150 15.83 6.02 16.92
N ASN A 151 14.58 6.29 16.60
CA ASN A 151 13.46 5.36 16.76
C ASN A 151 13.37 4.32 15.62
N LEU A 152 14.21 4.46 14.57
CA LEU A 152 14.17 3.55 13.43
C LEU A 152 14.70 2.18 13.83
N VAL A 153 13.91 1.16 13.56
CA VAL A 153 14.17 -0.27 13.81
C VAL A 153 13.96 -1.11 12.56
N LYS A 154 14.43 -2.35 12.59
CA LYS A 154 14.19 -3.35 11.57
C LYS A 154 13.36 -4.48 12.17
N VAL A 155 12.22 -4.81 11.55
CA VAL A 155 11.20 -5.71 12.08
C VAL A 155 10.68 -6.67 11.02
N ASP A 156 9.98 -7.74 11.42
CA ASP A 156 9.17 -8.55 10.51
C ASP A 156 8.02 -7.70 9.97
N ALA A 157 7.97 -7.58 8.65
CA ALA A 157 7.06 -6.64 7.99
C ALA A 157 5.59 -7.02 8.18
N ARG A 158 5.25 -8.31 7.99
CA ARG A 158 3.86 -8.76 8.06
C ARG A 158 3.32 -8.66 9.49
N VAL A 159 4.08 -9.17 10.44
CA VAL A 159 3.71 -9.12 11.88
C VAL A 159 3.54 -7.66 12.32
N HIS A 160 4.48 -6.81 11.95
CA HIS A 160 4.44 -5.40 12.36
C HIS A 160 3.29 -4.63 11.72
N MET A 161 2.99 -4.86 10.43
CA MET A 161 1.85 -4.22 9.76
C MET A 161 0.51 -4.62 10.38
N LEU A 162 0.33 -5.88 10.78
CA LEU A 162 -0.86 -6.34 11.51
C LEU A 162 -0.94 -5.68 12.88
N LEU A 163 0.17 -5.65 13.62
CA LEU A 163 0.25 -4.97 14.93
C LEU A 163 -0.12 -3.48 14.82
N LEU A 164 0.39 -2.78 13.82
CA LEU A 164 0.08 -1.35 13.61
C LEU A 164 -1.41 -1.13 13.36
N ARG A 165 -2.10 -2.05 12.70
CA ARG A 165 -3.55 -1.96 12.49
C ARG A 165 -4.32 -2.10 13.81
N ASP A 166 -3.87 -2.98 14.69
CA ASP A 166 -4.49 -3.18 16.03
C ASP A 166 -4.32 -1.96 16.95
N LEU A 167 -3.35 -1.10 16.68
CA LEU A 167 -3.12 0.13 17.47
C LEU A 167 -4.05 1.29 17.09
N ILE A 168 -4.91 1.12 16.10
CA ILE A 168 -5.78 2.20 15.59
C ILE A 168 -7.22 1.73 15.43
N ASP A 169 -8.18 2.61 15.69
CA ASP A 169 -9.59 2.32 15.43
C ASP A 169 -9.86 2.27 13.92
N GLN A 170 -9.42 3.29 13.18
CA GLN A 170 -9.62 3.43 11.75
C GLN A 170 -8.39 4.06 11.07
N PRO A 171 -8.01 3.57 9.88
CA PRO A 171 -7.04 4.26 9.05
C PRO A 171 -7.58 5.61 8.58
N LYS A 172 -6.71 6.60 8.47
CA LYS A 172 -7.07 7.90 7.93
C LYS A 172 -7.16 7.81 6.40
N ILE A 173 -8.32 8.16 5.86
CA ILE A 173 -8.53 8.20 4.41
C ILE A 173 -8.04 9.55 3.87
N TRP A 174 -7.05 9.52 2.99
CA TRP A 174 -6.49 10.71 2.37
C TRP A 174 -6.94 10.85 0.92
N SER A 175 -7.33 12.09 0.55
CA SER A 175 -7.56 12.57 -0.81
C SER A 175 -8.74 11.99 -1.59
N PHE A 176 -9.76 11.39 -0.94
CA PHE A 176 -10.94 10.95 -1.66
C PHE A 176 -12.20 11.62 -1.15
N ASN A 177 -12.83 12.30 -2.05
CA ASN A 177 -14.26 12.42 -1.99
C ASN A 177 -14.85 11.21 -2.72
N ILE A 178 -14.84 10.03 -2.04
CA ILE A 178 -15.38 8.79 -2.59
C ILE A 178 -16.80 9.02 -3.12
N GLU A 179 -17.62 9.81 -2.42
CA GLU A 179 -18.97 10.12 -2.85
C GLU A 179 -19.01 10.95 -4.14
N GLU A 180 -18.11 11.93 -4.31
CA GLU A 180 -17.99 12.69 -5.57
C GLU A 180 -17.49 11.83 -6.71
N ASP A 181 -16.48 11.01 -6.46
CA ASP A 181 -15.95 10.09 -7.46
C ASP A 181 -17.01 9.06 -7.89
N LEU A 182 -17.76 8.50 -6.93
CA LEU A 182 -18.87 7.57 -7.21
C LEU A 182 -20.03 8.26 -7.94
N LYS A 183 -20.38 9.47 -7.56
CA LYS A 183 -21.39 10.28 -8.30
C LYS A 183 -20.94 10.57 -9.73
N ARG A 184 -19.66 10.90 -9.92
CA ARG A 184 -19.09 11.14 -11.25
C ARG A 184 -19.17 9.93 -12.16
N ILE A 185 -19.01 8.72 -11.62
CA ILE A 185 -19.15 7.45 -12.38
C ILE A 185 -20.58 6.90 -12.40
N GLY A 186 -21.55 7.63 -11.83
CA GLY A 186 -22.96 7.27 -11.88
C GLY A 186 -23.37 6.12 -10.97
N THR A 187 -22.65 5.90 -9.89
CA THR A 187 -23.01 4.88 -8.88
C THR A 187 -22.92 5.42 -7.46
N SER A 188 -23.37 4.64 -6.50
CA SER A 188 -23.28 4.95 -5.07
C SER A 188 -22.67 3.78 -4.30
N LEU A 189 -22.19 4.05 -3.07
CA LEU A 189 -21.70 2.99 -2.18
C LEU A 189 -22.79 1.93 -1.90
N ALA A 190 -24.06 2.34 -1.82
CA ALA A 190 -25.18 1.44 -1.63
C ALA A 190 -25.36 0.47 -2.80
N GLU A 191 -25.25 0.95 -4.04
CA GLU A 191 -25.34 0.12 -5.25
C GLU A 191 -24.17 -0.86 -5.38
N ILE A 192 -22.98 -0.43 -4.97
CA ILE A 192 -21.80 -1.31 -4.92
C ILE A 192 -22.00 -2.40 -3.87
N ALA A 193 -22.46 -2.04 -2.66
CA ALA A 193 -22.73 -2.99 -1.59
C ALA A 193 -23.82 -4.02 -1.97
N GLU A 194 -24.85 -3.59 -2.71
CA GLU A 194 -25.92 -4.48 -3.17
C GLU A 194 -25.43 -5.45 -4.24
N LYS A 195 -24.52 -5.02 -5.10
CA LYS A 195 -23.94 -5.84 -6.19
C LYS A 195 -22.97 -6.92 -5.69
N HIS A 196 -22.43 -6.77 -4.48
CA HIS A 196 -21.46 -7.69 -3.86
C HIS A 196 -22.04 -8.44 -2.65
N ARG A 197 -23.35 -8.36 -2.42
CA ARG A 197 -24.00 -9.24 -1.43
C ARG A 197 -23.92 -10.68 -1.91
N PRO A 198 -23.47 -11.63 -1.05
CA PRO A 198 -23.42 -13.04 -1.38
C PRO A 198 -24.80 -13.64 -1.64
#